data_2919248f54d15f4194b769ff42c0792d
#
_entry.id   2919248f54d15f4194b769ff42c0792d
#
_cell.length_a   1.000
_cell.length_b   1.000
_cell.length_c   1.000
_cell.angle_alpha   90.00
_cell.angle_beta   90.00
_cell.angle_gamma   90.00
#
_symmetry.space_group_name_H-M   'P 1'
#
loop_
_entity.id
_entity.type
_entity.pdbx_description
1 polymer ?
#
loop_
_entity_poly.entity_id
_entity_poly.type
_entity_poly.pdbx_seq_one_letter_code
_entity_poly.pdbx_strand_id
1 'polypeptide(L)'
;MFFSNKKPKVTSRVIAVIGMHRSGTSCLTGSLQQKGLFLGEVHEWNQHNLKGNRENARIAQLDEAILHYSKGSWFDPPARLSWTRKHEKERNAIIISFEEANIPVWGFKEPRALLTIQFWQAALPDLEFVGTYRHPYLVAQSLQRRDAMPIDYAVNLWLVYNRKMLALHEHQKAGRQRASWPQRSGLITRMKS
;
A
#
# COMPACT_ATOMS: atom_id res chain seq x y z
N MET A 1 32.51 22.18 -24.76
CA MET A 1 31.16 21.62 -24.99
C MET A 1 30.97 20.49 -24.02
N PHE A 2 30.25 20.71 -22.91
CA PHE A 2 29.91 19.64 -21.95
C PHE A 2 28.62 18.96 -22.41
N PHE A 3 28.75 17.76 -22.97
CA PHE A 3 27.58 16.92 -23.22
C PHE A 3 27.02 16.47 -21.89
N SER A 4 25.88 17.04 -21.51
CA SER A 4 25.09 16.53 -20.38
C SER A 4 24.55 15.15 -20.74
N ASN A 5 25.19 14.12 -20.24
CA ASN A 5 24.80 12.73 -20.43
C ASN A 5 23.61 12.42 -19.48
N LYS A 6 22.44 13.06 -19.73
CA LYS A 6 21.21 12.69 -19.02
C LYS A 6 20.85 11.27 -19.41
N LYS A 7 20.95 10.34 -18.44
CA LYS A 7 20.44 8.98 -18.63
C LYS A 7 18.98 9.06 -19.10
N PRO A 8 18.56 8.18 -20.02
CA PRO A 8 17.17 8.15 -20.45
C PRO A 8 16.26 7.93 -19.25
N LYS A 9 15.14 8.68 -19.18
CA LYS A 9 14.13 8.51 -18.12
C LYS A 9 13.45 7.16 -18.31
N VAL A 10 13.59 6.29 -17.30
CA VAL A 10 12.94 4.97 -17.29
C VAL A 10 11.48 5.14 -16.89
N THR A 11 10.56 4.55 -17.64
CA THR A 11 9.16 4.44 -17.20
C THR A 11 9.08 3.39 -16.09
N SER A 12 8.88 3.85 -14.87
CA SER A 12 8.84 2.97 -13.70
C SER A 12 7.51 2.24 -13.59
N ARG A 13 7.55 0.97 -13.23
CA ARG A 13 6.39 0.26 -12.68
C ARG A 13 6.24 0.61 -11.22
N VAL A 14 5.00 0.82 -10.78
CA VAL A 14 4.69 1.17 -9.39
C VAL A 14 3.85 0.08 -8.74
N ILE A 15 4.28 -0.43 -7.60
CA ILE A 15 3.63 -1.54 -6.89
C ILE A 15 3.25 -1.10 -5.48
N ALA A 16 1.96 -1.11 -5.15
CA ALA A 16 1.48 -0.96 -3.78
C ALA A 16 1.33 -2.34 -3.12
N VAL A 17 2.01 -2.54 -1.98
CA VAL A 17 1.78 -3.71 -1.13
C VAL A 17 0.70 -3.38 -0.14
N ILE A 18 -0.46 -4.01 -0.32
CA ILE A 18 -1.68 -3.73 0.42
C ILE A 18 -2.11 -4.90 1.30
N GLY A 19 -2.93 -4.60 2.27
CA GLY A 19 -3.50 -5.56 3.22
C GLY A 19 -3.74 -4.91 4.56
N MET A 20 -4.59 -5.51 5.37
CA MET A 20 -4.85 -5.00 6.71
C MET A 20 -3.58 -5.07 7.58
N HIS A 21 -3.49 -4.20 8.58
CA HIS A 21 -2.50 -4.32 9.65
C HIS A 21 -2.46 -5.76 10.19
N ARG A 22 -1.28 -6.27 10.51
CA ARG A 22 -1.02 -7.62 11.08
C ARG A 22 -1.31 -8.79 10.13
N SER A 23 -1.53 -8.54 8.84
CA SER A 23 -1.77 -9.59 7.81
C SER A 23 -0.51 -10.09 7.11
N GLY A 24 0.70 -9.69 7.55
CA GLY A 24 1.96 -10.15 6.97
C GLY A 24 2.50 -9.28 5.83
N THR A 25 1.95 -8.07 5.63
CA THR A 25 2.40 -7.13 4.59
C THR A 25 3.91 -6.84 4.65
N SER A 26 4.49 -6.67 5.85
CA SER A 26 5.94 -6.42 5.99
C SER A 26 6.80 -7.59 5.54
N CYS A 27 6.35 -8.83 5.75
CA CYS A 27 7.06 -10.03 5.30
C CYS A 27 7.06 -10.10 3.77
N LEU A 28 5.89 -9.92 3.14
CA LEU A 28 5.77 -9.86 1.68
C LEU A 28 6.63 -8.75 1.10
N THR A 29 6.57 -7.56 1.69
CA THR A 29 7.37 -6.41 1.24
C THR A 29 8.86 -6.69 1.31
N GLY A 30 9.33 -7.34 2.38
CA GLY A 30 10.72 -7.75 2.51
C GLY A 30 11.17 -8.71 1.42
N SER A 31 10.33 -9.68 1.05
CA SER A 31 10.60 -10.60 -0.05
C SER A 31 10.65 -9.90 -1.41
N LEU A 32 9.75 -8.95 -1.64
CA LEU A 32 9.74 -8.14 -2.87
C LEU A 32 10.95 -7.21 -2.95
N GLN A 33 11.36 -6.60 -1.83
CA GLN A 33 12.55 -5.75 -1.74
C GLN A 33 13.82 -6.54 -2.08
N GLN A 34 13.95 -7.78 -1.59
CA GLN A 34 15.04 -8.68 -1.96
C GLN A 34 15.05 -9.03 -3.45
N LYS A 35 13.91 -8.90 -4.13
CA LYS A 35 13.76 -9.11 -5.59
C LYS A 35 13.83 -7.81 -6.39
N GLY A 36 14.26 -6.72 -5.78
CA GLY A 36 14.52 -5.46 -6.46
C GLY A 36 13.39 -4.42 -6.39
N LEU A 37 12.34 -4.63 -5.59
CA LEU A 37 11.37 -3.58 -5.34
C LEU A 37 12.02 -2.46 -4.51
N PHE A 38 12.16 -1.27 -5.10
CA PHE A 38 12.68 -0.10 -4.41
C PHE A 38 11.58 0.57 -3.59
N LEU A 39 11.83 0.79 -2.30
CA LEU A 39 10.86 1.35 -1.36
C LEU A 39 11.20 2.78 -0.90
N GLY A 40 12.34 3.33 -1.38
CA GLY A 40 12.87 4.57 -0.81
C GLY A 40 13.31 4.40 0.64
N GLU A 41 13.27 5.48 1.40
CA GLU A 41 13.57 5.45 2.84
C GLU A 41 12.40 4.83 3.61
N VAL A 42 12.67 3.76 4.33
CA VAL A 42 11.66 3.03 5.12
C VAL A 42 12.15 2.75 6.53
N HIS A 43 11.22 2.59 7.46
CA HIS A 43 11.53 2.19 8.83
C HIS A 43 12.00 0.73 8.87
N GLU A 44 13.24 0.51 9.27
CA GLU A 44 13.90 -0.80 9.32
C GLU A 44 13.69 -1.54 10.64
N TRP A 45 13.29 -0.85 11.71
CA TRP A 45 13.09 -1.45 13.01
C TRP A 45 11.83 -0.92 13.71
N ASN A 46 11.11 -1.82 14.41
CA ASN A 46 9.99 -1.47 15.29
C ASN A 46 9.85 -2.56 16.36
N GLN A 47 9.54 -2.17 17.61
CA GLN A 47 9.40 -3.10 18.73
C GLN A 47 8.36 -4.22 18.51
N HIS A 48 7.34 -3.98 17.68
CA HIS A 48 6.31 -4.95 17.31
C HIS A 48 6.63 -5.71 16.00
N ASN A 49 7.72 -5.32 15.32
CA ASN A 49 8.20 -5.93 14.10
C ASN A 49 9.72 -5.73 13.97
N LEU A 50 10.48 -6.68 14.52
CA LEU A 50 11.95 -6.61 14.59
C LEU A 50 12.65 -6.49 13.23
N LYS A 51 11.98 -6.86 12.14
CA LYS A 51 12.47 -6.71 10.75
C LYS A 51 11.98 -5.42 10.08
N GLY A 52 11.44 -4.47 10.87
CA GLY A 52 10.89 -3.21 10.41
C GLY A 52 9.52 -3.31 9.74
N ASN A 53 8.77 -2.21 9.79
CA ASN A 53 7.47 -2.12 9.11
C ASN A 53 7.61 -1.95 7.61
N ARG A 54 8.76 -1.46 7.12
CA ARG A 54 9.03 -1.14 5.72
C ARG A 54 8.03 -0.13 5.14
N GLU A 55 7.60 0.80 5.97
CA GLU A 55 6.72 1.89 5.64
C GLU A 55 7.53 3.16 5.37
N ASN A 56 7.23 3.87 4.30
CA ASN A 56 7.77 5.20 4.07
C ASN A 56 6.99 6.20 4.93
N ALA A 57 7.71 6.98 5.73
CA ALA A 57 7.09 7.90 6.70
C ALA A 57 6.19 8.94 6.05
N ARG A 58 6.58 9.50 4.88
CA ARG A 58 5.80 10.52 4.16
C ARG A 58 4.49 9.94 3.65
N ILE A 59 4.52 8.71 3.11
CA ILE A 59 3.32 8.01 2.64
C ILE A 59 2.37 7.72 3.80
N ALA A 60 2.90 7.18 4.91
CA ALA A 60 2.12 6.88 6.09
C ALA A 60 1.44 8.13 6.69
N GLN A 61 2.18 9.24 6.81
CA GLN A 61 1.66 10.52 7.30
C GLN A 61 0.58 11.10 6.35
N LEU A 62 0.78 10.97 5.04
CA LEU A 62 -0.18 11.47 4.06
C LEU A 62 -1.48 10.66 4.10
N ASP A 63 -1.39 9.33 4.16
CA ASP A 63 -2.56 8.46 4.27
C ASP A 63 -3.33 8.72 5.58
N GLU A 64 -2.63 8.89 6.70
CA GLU A 64 -3.24 9.28 7.97
C GLU A 64 -3.95 10.63 7.87
N ALA A 65 -3.30 11.64 7.28
CA ALA A 65 -3.88 12.98 7.10
C ALA A 65 -5.17 12.95 6.25
N ILE A 66 -5.21 12.12 5.20
CA ILE A 66 -6.39 11.95 4.34
C ILE A 66 -7.53 11.27 5.10
N LEU A 67 -7.22 10.21 5.87
CA LEU A 67 -8.22 9.54 6.69
C LEU A 67 -8.81 10.49 7.74
N HIS A 68 -7.96 11.24 8.41
CA HIS A 68 -8.39 12.24 9.38
C HIS A 68 -9.24 13.37 8.74
N TYR A 69 -8.81 13.89 7.59
CA TYR A 69 -9.59 14.87 6.82
C TYR A 69 -10.96 14.32 6.42
N SER A 70 -11.04 13.03 6.15
CA SER A 70 -12.27 12.28 5.84
C SER A 70 -13.10 11.93 7.09
N LYS A 71 -12.72 12.44 8.27
CA LYS A 71 -13.36 12.16 9.58
C LYS A 71 -13.32 10.68 9.97
N GLY A 72 -12.21 10.01 9.69
CA GLY A 72 -11.99 8.61 10.04
C GLY A 72 -10.53 8.35 10.42
N SER A 73 -10.21 7.09 10.60
CA SER A 73 -8.88 6.59 10.91
C SER A 73 -8.67 5.21 10.29
N TRP A 74 -7.49 4.62 10.52
CA TRP A 74 -7.23 3.25 10.06
C TRP A 74 -8.10 2.21 10.79
N PHE A 75 -8.48 2.46 12.05
CA PHE A 75 -9.34 1.56 12.84
C PHE A 75 -10.83 1.96 12.79
N ASP A 76 -11.15 3.17 12.37
CA ASP A 76 -12.50 3.64 12.09
C ASP A 76 -12.55 4.22 10.65
N PRO A 77 -12.60 3.36 9.63
CA PRO A 77 -12.53 3.78 8.24
C PRO A 77 -13.67 4.71 7.85
N PRO A 78 -13.38 5.85 7.19
CA PRO A 78 -14.42 6.80 6.80
C PRO A 78 -15.39 6.18 5.77
N ALA A 79 -16.67 6.53 5.88
CA ALA A 79 -17.69 6.11 4.92
C ALA A 79 -17.39 6.64 3.50
N ARG A 80 -16.82 7.85 3.40
CA ARG A 80 -16.46 8.50 2.14
C ARG A 80 -15.06 9.11 2.26
N LEU A 81 -14.21 8.82 1.28
CA LEU A 81 -12.89 9.42 1.19
C LEU A 81 -12.96 10.78 0.52
N SER A 82 -12.23 11.75 1.06
CA SER A 82 -12.06 13.09 0.49
C SER A 82 -10.64 13.60 0.76
N TRP A 83 -10.16 14.49 -0.10
CA TRP A 83 -8.84 15.08 0.00
C TRP A 83 -8.81 16.49 -0.58
N THR A 84 -7.73 17.21 -0.38
CA THR A 84 -7.52 18.58 -0.84
C THR A 84 -6.37 18.67 -1.85
N ARG A 85 -6.25 19.81 -2.54
CA ARG A 85 -5.09 20.11 -3.39
C ARG A 85 -3.75 20.08 -2.62
N LYS A 86 -3.76 20.34 -1.30
CA LYS A 86 -2.55 20.21 -0.48
C LYS A 86 -2.09 18.76 -0.40
N HIS A 87 -3.02 17.82 -0.19
CA HIS A 87 -2.73 16.39 -0.19
C HIS A 87 -2.20 15.94 -1.58
N GLU A 88 -2.80 16.42 -2.67
CA GLU A 88 -2.33 16.10 -4.03
C GLU A 88 -0.91 16.61 -4.29
N LYS A 89 -0.58 17.82 -3.84
CA LYS A 89 0.79 18.36 -3.96
C LYS A 89 1.79 17.49 -3.22
N GLU A 90 1.48 17.08 -1.99
CA GLU A 90 2.36 16.20 -1.20
C GLU A 90 2.52 14.82 -1.85
N ARG A 91 1.44 14.20 -2.31
CA ARG A 91 1.50 12.96 -3.09
C ARG A 91 2.42 13.11 -4.30
N ASN A 92 2.22 14.15 -5.09
CA ASN A 92 2.99 14.37 -6.31
C ASN A 92 4.48 14.60 -5.99
N ALA A 93 4.80 15.31 -4.90
CA ALA A 93 6.18 15.46 -4.43
C ALA A 93 6.80 14.12 -4.01
N ILE A 94 6.03 13.24 -3.38
CA ILE A 94 6.47 11.87 -3.06
C ILE A 94 6.73 11.08 -4.34
N ILE A 95 5.81 11.08 -5.30
CA ILE A 95 5.97 10.38 -6.57
C ILE A 95 7.22 10.86 -7.31
N ILE A 96 7.42 12.17 -7.42
CA ILE A 96 8.59 12.77 -8.05
C ILE A 96 9.89 12.30 -7.40
N SER A 97 9.95 12.23 -6.06
CA SER A 97 11.15 11.78 -5.35
C SER A 97 11.51 10.31 -5.68
N PHE A 98 10.52 9.46 -5.93
CA PHE A 98 10.78 8.09 -6.42
C PHE A 98 11.19 8.05 -7.89
N GLU A 99 10.58 8.88 -8.74
CA GLU A 99 10.92 8.96 -10.16
C GLU A 99 12.34 9.50 -10.41
N GLU A 100 12.80 10.44 -9.55
CA GLU A 100 14.16 10.99 -9.61
C GLU A 100 15.24 9.93 -9.33
N ALA A 101 14.90 8.88 -8.57
CA ALA A 101 15.78 7.73 -8.38
C ALA A 101 16.03 6.95 -9.68
N ASN A 102 15.20 7.17 -10.73
CA ASN A 102 15.29 6.53 -12.04
C ASN A 102 15.40 5.00 -11.99
N ILE A 103 14.58 4.39 -11.15
CA ILE A 103 14.55 2.96 -10.88
C ILE A 103 13.38 2.31 -11.67
N PRO A 104 13.58 1.15 -12.32
CA PRO A 104 12.55 0.55 -13.18
C PRO A 104 11.33 0.03 -12.41
N VAL A 105 11.47 -0.30 -11.11
CA VAL A 105 10.36 -0.78 -10.27
C VAL A 105 10.50 -0.16 -8.89
N TRP A 106 9.54 0.66 -8.52
CA TRP A 106 9.42 1.15 -7.15
C TRP A 106 8.04 0.87 -6.57
N GLY A 107 7.90 1.02 -5.30
CA GLY A 107 6.62 0.81 -4.68
C GLY A 107 6.60 1.23 -3.23
N PHE A 108 5.49 0.99 -2.59
CA PHE A 108 5.31 1.29 -1.18
C PHE A 108 4.45 0.24 -0.49
N LYS A 109 4.66 0.11 0.79
CA LYS A 109 3.83 -0.68 1.68
C LYS A 109 3.26 0.24 2.74
N GLU A 110 1.95 0.37 2.75
CA GLU A 110 1.22 1.10 3.77
C GLU A 110 -0.18 0.47 3.92
N PRO A 111 -0.52 -0.09 5.09
CA PRO A 111 -1.82 -0.74 5.29
C PRO A 111 -3.00 0.22 5.09
N ARG A 112 -2.84 1.51 5.44
CA ARG A 112 -3.87 2.54 5.24
C ARG A 112 -4.13 2.83 3.77
N ALA A 113 -3.14 2.59 2.91
CA ALA A 113 -3.26 2.82 1.46
C ALA A 113 -4.41 2.02 0.84
N LEU A 114 -4.81 0.90 1.44
CA LEU A 114 -6.01 0.18 1.00
C LEU A 114 -7.30 1.00 1.21
N LEU A 115 -7.33 1.87 2.21
CA LEU A 115 -8.45 2.78 2.45
C LEU A 115 -8.38 4.03 1.58
N THR A 116 -7.18 4.48 1.22
CA THR A 116 -6.91 5.70 0.45
C THR A 116 -6.54 5.42 -1.01
N ILE A 117 -6.72 4.19 -1.48
CA ILE A 117 -6.21 3.72 -2.77
C ILE A 117 -6.66 4.56 -3.97
N GLN A 118 -7.89 5.07 -3.94
CA GLN A 118 -8.43 5.94 -4.99
C GLN A 118 -7.63 7.24 -5.14
N PHE A 119 -7.11 7.76 -4.03
CA PHE A 119 -6.24 8.93 -4.03
C PHE A 119 -4.91 8.65 -4.75
N TRP A 120 -4.31 7.48 -4.52
CA TRP A 120 -3.08 7.08 -5.19
C TRP A 120 -3.31 6.78 -6.67
N GLN A 121 -4.39 6.09 -7.00
CA GLN A 121 -4.77 5.79 -8.40
C GLN A 121 -5.04 7.03 -9.24
N ALA A 122 -5.53 8.12 -8.64
CA ALA A 122 -5.75 9.38 -9.34
C ALA A 122 -4.47 10.01 -9.93
N ALA A 123 -3.28 9.65 -9.41
CA ALA A 123 -2.01 10.09 -9.96
C ALA A 123 -1.19 8.95 -10.60
N LEU A 124 -1.51 7.72 -10.26
CA LEU A 124 -0.82 6.51 -10.73
C LEU A 124 -1.87 5.56 -11.34
N PRO A 125 -2.37 5.84 -12.55
CA PRO A 125 -3.44 5.05 -13.17
C PRO A 125 -3.04 3.59 -13.39
N ASP A 126 -1.75 3.32 -13.62
CA ASP A 126 -1.20 1.99 -13.84
C ASP A 126 -0.66 1.35 -12.55
N LEU A 127 -1.06 1.85 -11.37
CA LEU A 127 -0.66 1.31 -10.08
C LEU A 127 -1.02 -0.17 -9.96
N GLU A 128 0.00 -1.01 -9.80
CA GLU A 128 -0.17 -2.43 -9.57
C GLU A 128 -0.31 -2.74 -8.07
N PHE A 129 -1.00 -3.83 -7.73
CA PHE A 129 -1.21 -4.23 -6.34
C PHE A 129 -0.74 -5.65 -6.09
N VAL A 130 -0.12 -5.82 -4.94
CA VAL A 130 0.13 -7.13 -4.34
C VAL A 130 -0.47 -7.13 -2.95
N GLY A 131 -1.42 -8.03 -2.68
CA GLY A 131 -2.16 -8.07 -1.44
C GLY A 131 -1.85 -9.30 -0.59
N THR A 132 -1.89 -9.14 0.73
CA THR A 132 -1.88 -10.26 1.67
C THR A 132 -3.10 -10.21 2.57
N TYR A 133 -3.58 -11.40 2.94
CA TYR A 133 -4.55 -11.55 4.01
C TYR A 133 -4.13 -12.68 4.96
N ARG A 134 -4.62 -12.62 6.17
CA ARG A 134 -4.38 -13.62 7.21
C ARG A 134 -5.71 -14.00 7.86
N HIS A 135 -5.77 -15.16 8.51
CA HIS A 135 -6.96 -15.61 9.23
C HIS A 135 -7.48 -14.51 10.17
N PRO A 136 -8.79 -14.16 10.15
CA PRO A 136 -9.34 -13.02 10.87
C PRO A 136 -9.05 -13.07 12.38
N TYR A 137 -9.21 -14.22 12.98
CA TYR A 137 -8.96 -14.40 14.41
C TYR A 137 -7.50 -14.14 14.80
N LEU A 138 -6.55 -14.58 13.99
CA LEU A 138 -5.12 -14.34 14.23
C LEU A 138 -4.74 -12.85 14.08
N VAL A 139 -5.41 -12.14 13.18
CA VAL A 139 -5.26 -10.68 13.05
C VAL A 139 -5.86 -10.01 14.29
N ALA A 140 -7.07 -10.38 14.67
CA ALA A 140 -7.77 -9.82 15.82
C ALA A 140 -6.97 -10.02 17.13
N GLN A 141 -6.47 -11.23 17.40
CA GLN A 141 -5.59 -11.48 18.54
C GLN A 141 -4.32 -10.63 18.53
N SER A 142 -3.75 -10.41 17.33
CA SER A 142 -2.55 -9.58 17.20
C SER A 142 -2.82 -8.10 17.45
N LEU A 143 -4.00 -7.60 17.07
CA LEU A 143 -4.46 -6.23 17.34
C LEU A 143 -4.83 -6.07 18.82
N GLN A 144 -5.48 -7.06 19.40
CA GLN A 144 -5.78 -7.05 20.85
C GLN A 144 -4.51 -6.93 21.68
N ARG A 145 -3.46 -7.71 21.35
CA ARG A 145 -2.17 -7.63 22.07
C ARG A 145 -1.43 -6.31 21.86
N ARG A 146 -1.53 -5.72 20.67
CA ARG A 146 -0.79 -4.48 20.35
C ARG A 146 -1.52 -3.23 20.80
N ASP A 147 -2.83 -3.17 20.57
CA ASP A 147 -3.64 -1.96 20.65
C ASP A 147 -4.78 -2.07 21.66
N ALA A 148 -4.86 -3.17 22.44
CA ALA A 148 -5.99 -3.51 23.32
C ALA A 148 -7.36 -3.51 22.61
N MET A 149 -7.38 -3.72 21.29
CA MET A 149 -8.61 -3.71 20.48
C MET A 149 -9.49 -4.91 20.80
N PRO A 150 -10.81 -4.75 21.05
CA PRO A 150 -11.72 -5.87 21.23
C PRO A 150 -11.72 -6.82 20.02
N ILE A 151 -11.82 -8.12 20.27
CA ILE A 151 -11.72 -9.15 19.22
C ILE A 151 -12.82 -9.00 18.17
N ASP A 152 -14.05 -8.79 18.58
CA ASP A 152 -15.21 -8.60 17.70
C ASP A 152 -15.03 -7.36 16.82
N TYR A 153 -14.56 -6.25 17.40
CA TYR A 153 -14.24 -5.04 16.65
C TYR A 153 -13.13 -5.29 15.61
N ALA A 154 -12.05 -5.96 16.01
CA ALA A 154 -10.93 -6.28 15.13
C ALA A 154 -11.34 -7.21 13.98
N VAL A 155 -12.26 -8.17 14.22
CA VAL A 155 -12.82 -9.03 13.17
C VAL A 155 -13.69 -8.23 12.19
N ASN A 156 -14.53 -7.34 12.70
CA ASN A 156 -15.33 -6.45 11.85
C ASN A 156 -14.45 -5.52 11.00
N LEU A 157 -13.41 -4.97 11.59
CA LEU A 157 -12.43 -4.15 10.87
C LEU A 157 -11.68 -4.98 9.81
N TRP A 158 -11.34 -6.24 10.13
CA TRP A 158 -10.75 -7.18 9.16
C TRP A 158 -11.70 -7.39 7.96
N LEU A 159 -13.00 -7.53 8.17
CA LEU A 159 -13.99 -7.64 7.10
C LEU A 159 -13.99 -6.40 6.21
N VAL A 160 -13.96 -5.19 6.78
CA VAL A 160 -13.94 -3.93 6.02
C VAL A 160 -12.73 -3.88 5.09
N TYR A 161 -11.54 -4.14 5.59
CA TYR A 161 -10.31 -4.13 4.79
C TYR A 161 -10.31 -5.18 3.69
N ASN A 162 -10.69 -6.42 4.02
CA ASN A 162 -10.63 -7.50 3.06
C ASN A 162 -11.72 -7.43 1.99
N ARG A 163 -12.90 -6.87 2.30
CA ARG A 163 -13.91 -6.54 1.30
C ARG A 163 -13.41 -5.48 0.31
N LYS A 164 -12.73 -4.44 0.79
CA LYS A 164 -12.13 -3.43 -0.09
C LYS A 164 -11.03 -4.03 -0.97
N MET A 165 -10.18 -4.89 -0.42
CA MET A 165 -9.12 -5.56 -1.16
C MET A 165 -9.70 -6.49 -2.26
N LEU A 166 -10.75 -7.23 -1.95
CA LEU A 166 -11.43 -8.10 -2.91
C LEU A 166 -12.07 -7.28 -4.04
N ALA A 167 -12.80 -6.23 -3.71
CA ALA A 167 -13.42 -5.33 -4.70
C ALA A 167 -12.35 -4.70 -5.63
N LEU A 168 -11.21 -4.29 -5.08
CA LEU A 168 -10.10 -3.76 -5.86
C LEU A 168 -9.52 -4.81 -6.81
N HIS A 169 -9.35 -6.05 -6.34
CA HIS A 169 -8.87 -7.17 -7.17
C HIS A 169 -9.83 -7.46 -8.33
N GLU A 170 -11.12 -7.53 -8.07
CA GLU A 170 -12.15 -7.79 -9.09
C GLU A 170 -12.21 -6.66 -10.13
N HIS A 171 -12.11 -5.41 -9.68
CA HIS A 171 -12.07 -4.26 -10.57
C HIS A 171 -10.86 -4.28 -11.51
N GLN A 172 -9.68 -4.62 -11.00
CA GLN A 172 -8.48 -4.77 -11.83
C GLN A 172 -8.58 -5.93 -12.82
N LYS A 173 -9.16 -7.05 -12.39
CA LYS A 173 -9.40 -8.21 -13.27
C LYS A 173 -10.32 -7.85 -14.43
N ALA A 174 -11.42 -7.15 -14.15
CA ALA A 174 -12.36 -6.68 -15.17
C ALA A 174 -11.74 -5.65 -16.12
N GLY A 175 -10.90 -4.74 -15.62
CA GLY A 175 -10.16 -3.76 -16.43
C GLY A 175 -9.13 -4.43 -17.35
N ARG A 176 -8.43 -5.46 -16.89
CA ARG A 176 -7.46 -6.24 -17.70
C ARG A 176 -8.12 -7.09 -18.78
N GLN A 177 -9.33 -7.59 -18.55
CA GLN A 177 -10.09 -8.30 -19.57
C GLN A 177 -10.58 -7.39 -20.71
N ARG A 178 -10.79 -6.10 -20.43
CA ARG A 178 -11.16 -5.08 -21.44
C ARG A 178 -9.97 -4.59 -22.26
N ALA A 179 -8.80 -4.50 -21.63
CA ALA A 179 -7.54 -4.20 -22.31
C ALA A 179 -6.94 -5.57 -22.69
N SER A 180 -6.93 -5.94 -23.97
CA SER A 180 -6.41 -7.20 -24.51
C SER A 180 -4.90 -7.38 -24.28
N TRP A 181 -4.48 -7.37 -23.01
CA TRP A 181 -3.10 -7.53 -22.54
C TRP A 181 -2.89 -8.95 -21.99
N PRO A 182 -1.74 -9.61 -22.23
CA PRO A 182 -1.51 -10.96 -21.73
C PRO A 182 -1.67 -11.02 -20.20
N GLN A 183 -2.45 -11.95 -19.73
CA GLN A 183 -2.77 -12.16 -18.31
C GLN A 183 -1.50 -12.29 -17.46
N ARG A 184 -1.13 -11.26 -16.73
CA ARG A 184 -0.22 -11.37 -15.60
C ARG A 184 -1.08 -11.44 -14.35
N SER A 185 -1.23 -12.63 -13.82
CA SER A 185 -1.97 -12.92 -12.59
C SER A 185 -1.47 -12.03 -11.43
N GLY A 186 -2.37 -11.22 -10.87
CA GLY A 186 -2.13 -10.60 -9.56
C GLY A 186 -1.97 -11.72 -8.52
N LEU A 187 -0.78 -11.84 -7.94
CA LEU A 187 -0.53 -12.83 -6.89
C LEU A 187 -1.22 -12.36 -5.60
N ILE A 188 -2.32 -13.03 -5.26
CA ILE A 188 -2.81 -13.04 -3.88
C ILE A 188 -2.11 -14.21 -3.20
N THR A 189 -1.14 -13.92 -2.35
CA THR A 189 -0.41 -14.96 -1.63
C THR A 189 -1.09 -15.21 -0.28
N ARG A 190 -1.59 -16.43 -0.11
CA ARG A 190 -2.06 -16.93 1.18
C ARG A 190 -0.85 -17.33 2.02
N MET A 191 -0.64 -16.67 3.14
CA MET A 191 0.32 -17.17 4.14
C MET A 191 -0.38 -18.21 5.00
N LYS A 192 0.08 -19.45 4.91
CA LYS A 192 -0.31 -20.50 5.86
C LYS A 192 0.34 -20.16 7.21
N SER A 193 -0.43 -20.36 8.25
CA SER A 193 -0.02 -20.25 9.67
C SER A 193 1.01 -21.30 10.04
#